data_7d6826f4c3d054a18f639027c2e2ea89
#
_entry.id   7d6826f4c3d054a18f639027c2e2ea89
#
_cell.length_a   1.000
_cell.length_b   1.000
_cell.length_c   1.000
_cell.angle_alpha   90.00
_cell.angle_beta   90.00
_cell.angle_gamma   90.00
#
_symmetry.space_group_name_H-M   'P 1'
#
loop_
_entity.id
_entity.type
_entity.pdbx_description
1 polymer ?
#
loop_
_entity_poly.entity_id
_entity_poly.type
_entity_poly.pdbx_seq_one_letter_code
_entity_poly.pdbx_strand_id
1 'polypeptide(L)'
;PGFLVNRILSRYLAEAVILVGEGVPIRRIDTIAKDFGMAVDSGHPMGPLELIDLIGLPVAMHVLASLAVLGSRIESRDALLRNLLADNKTPVPFWKSGVENRQALDVIADYRRAYPSEARPVSDDILHQRLFLPMVDEAVRCLHDGIVEQAWEVDFALTYGIGFPAFRGGLLTWARQTMTPEQIAGKLDELSRMYGKRFEPFPGLSHGGW
;
A
#
# COMPACT_ATOMS: atom_id res chain seq x y z
N PRO A 1 12.73 8.38 8.87
CA PRO A 1 12.24 9.12 7.71
C PRO A 1 10.75 8.85 7.48
N GLY A 2 10.04 9.82 6.85
CA GLY A 2 8.62 9.69 6.51
C GLY A 2 7.64 9.97 7.65
N PHE A 3 8.13 10.24 8.84
CA PHE A 3 7.30 10.37 10.04
C PHE A 3 6.27 9.23 10.15
N LEU A 4 5.04 9.54 10.55
CA LEU A 4 3.98 8.56 10.71
C LEU A 4 3.27 8.24 9.37
N VAL A 5 2.64 9.26 8.79
CA VAL A 5 1.70 9.09 7.66
C VAL A 5 2.39 8.50 6.42
N ASN A 6 3.49 9.12 5.97
CA ASN A 6 4.19 8.64 4.77
C ASN A 6 4.81 7.25 4.97
N ARG A 7 5.25 6.94 6.19
CA ARG A 7 5.82 5.63 6.53
C ARG A 7 4.77 4.52 6.35
N ILE A 8 3.55 4.73 6.87
CA ILE A 8 2.44 3.77 6.75
C ILE A 8 1.88 3.75 5.33
N LEU A 9 1.65 4.93 4.72
CA LEU A 9 1.13 5.05 3.36
C LEU A 9 2.02 4.35 2.34
N SER A 10 3.34 4.41 2.51
CA SER A 10 4.28 3.77 1.58
C SER A 10 4.13 2.26 1.52
N ARG A 11 3.71 1.60 2.59
CA ARG A 11 3.39 0.17 2.59
C ARG A 11 2.24 -0.14 1.63
N TYR A 12 1.22 0.69 1.65
CA TYR A 12 0.04 0.59 0.81
C TYR A 12 0.35 0.86 -0.68
N LEU A 13 1.05 1.96 -0.97
CA LEU A 13 1.37 2.34 -2.34
C LEU A 13 2.39 1.39 -2.98
N ALA A 14 3.42 0.98 -2.24
CA ALA A 14 4.41 0.03 -2.74
C ALA A 14 3.77 -1.31 -3.11
N GLU A 15 2.89 -1.82 -2.26
CA GLU A 15 2.21 -3.10 -2.52
C GLU A 15 1.26 -3.00 -3.71
N ALA A 16 0.56 -1.87 -3.90
CA ALA A 16 -0.27 -1.65 -5.08
C ALA A 16 0.55 -1.72 -6.38
N VAL A 17 1.74 -1.11 -6.41
CA VAL A 17 2.65 -1.17 -7.57
C VAL A 17 3.17 -2.61 -7.80
N ILE A 18 3.49 -3.34 -6.73
CA ILE A 18 3.90 -4.74 -6.82
C ILE A 18 2.77 -5.59 -7.43
N LEU A 19 1.54 -5.42 -6.97
CA LEU A 19 0.37 -6.11 -7.50
C LEU A 19 0.16 -5.87 -9.01
N VAL A 20 0.34 -4.63 -9.46
CA VAL A 20 0.33 -4.30 -10.91
C VAL A 20 1.41 -5.09 -11.65
N GLY A 21 2.64 -5.10 -11.12
CA GLY A 21 3.75 -5.86 -11.70
C GLY A 21 3.51 -7.38 -11.73
N GLU A 22 2.75 -7.91 -10.78
CA GLU A 22 2.31 -9.31 -10.74
C GLU A 22 1.15 -9.61 -11.69
N GLY A 23 0.53 -8.58 -12.28
CA GLY A 23 -0.52 -8.68 -13.28
C GLY A 23 -1.94 -8.58 -12.73
N VAL A 24 -2.10 -8.09 -11.52
CA VAL A 24 -3.43 -7.71 -11.03
C VAL A 24 -3.90 -6.46 -11.79
N PRO A 25 -5.13 -6.44 -12.35
CA PRO A 25 -5.63 -5.28 -13.06
C PRO A 25 -5.68 -4.02 -12.18
N ILE A 26 -5.29 -2.86 -12.74
CA ILE A 26 -5.29 -1.56 -12.09
C ILE A 26 -6.65 -1.29 -11.43
N ARG A 27 -7.73 -1.45 -12.21
CA ARG A 27 -9.11 -1.24 -11.74
C ARG A 27 -9.47 -2.10 -10.54
N ARG A 28 -9.04 -3.37 -10.52
CA ARG A 28 -9.35 -4.29 -9.42
C ARG A 28 -8.68 -3.87 -8.12
N ILE A 29 -7.43 -3.43 -8.17
CA ILE A 29 -6.68 -2.93 -7.01
C ILE A 29 -7.39 -1.70 -6.42
N ASP A 30 -7.69 -0.71 -7.26
CA ASP A 30 -8.34 0.51 -6.81
C ASP A 30 -9.79 0.29 -6.35
N THR A 31 -10.53 -0.64 -6.99
CA THR A 31 -11.89 -0.97 -6.56
C THR A 31 -11.91 -1.55 -5.15
N ILE A 32 -11.02 -2.51 -4.82
CA ILE A 32 -10.95 -3.09 -3.47
C ILE A 32 -10.69 -2.01 -2.41
N ALA A 33 -9.82 -1.06 -2.70
CA ALA A 33 -9.54 0.02 -1.77
C ALA A 33 -10.74 0.98 -1.60
N LYS A 34 -11.42 1.32 -2.71
CA LYS A 34 -12.63 2.15 -2.67
C LYS A 34 -13.78 1.46 -1.94
N ASP A 35 -13.99 0.18 -2.19
CA ASP A 35 -15.03 -0.62 -1.52
C ASP A 35 -14.73 -0.76 -0.01
N PHE A 36 -13.46 -0.77 0.37
CA PHE A 36 -13.06 -0.66 1.77
C PHE A 36 -13.42 0.69 2.38
N GLY A 37 -13.52 1.75 1.58
CA GLY A 37 -13.88 3.10 1.98
C GLY A 37 -12.73 4.12 1.92
N MET A 38 -11.58 3.76 1.32
CA MET A 38 -10.49 4.72 1.10
C MET A 38 -10.97 5.88 0.23
N ALA A 39 -10.73 7.10 0.70
CA ALA A 39 -11.19 8.32 0.04
C ALA A 39 -10.21 9.48 0.31
N VAL A 40 -10.20 10.47 -0.56
CA VAL A 40 -9.50 11.74 -0.35
C VAL A 40 -10.51 12.88 -0.31
N ASP A 41 -10.12 14.02 0.24
CA ASP A 41 -10.91 15.26 0.24
C ASP A 41 -12.44 15.06 0.30
N SER A 42 -13.05 15.27 1.44
CA SER A 42 -14.51 15.28 1.61
C SER A 42 -15.25 14.02 1.14
N GLY A 43 -14.54 12.86 1.04
CA GLY A 43 -15.17 11.57 0.77
C GLY A 43 -15.18 11.14 -0.70
N HIS A 44 -14.32 11.68 -1.54
CA HIS A 44 -14.12 11.15 -2.90
C HIS A 44 -13.39 9.79 -2.83
N PRO A 45 -14.06 8.67 -3.20
CA PRO A 45 -13.43 7.35 -3.20
C PRO A 45 -12.19 7.33 -4.10
N MET A 46 -11.04 6.91 -3.54
CA MET A 46 -9.79 6.88 -4.27
C MET A 46 -8.97 5.64 -3.91
N GLY A 47 -8.52 4.93 -4.94
CA GLY A 47 -7.63 3.79 -4.79
C GLY A 47 -6.15 4.21 -4.76
N PRO A 48 -5.24 3.27 -4.48
CA PRO A 48 -3.81 3.57 -4.34
C PRO A 48 -3.15 4.04 -5.65
N LEU A 49 -3.58 3.52 -6.80
CA LEU A 49 -3.00 3.88 -8.09
C LEU A 49 -3.52 5.25 -8.57
N GLU A 50 -4.80 5.56 -8.31
CA GLU A 50 -5.34 6.91 -8.48
C GLU A 50 -4.61 7.92 -7.58
N LEU A 51 -4.30 7.54 -6.33
CA LEU A 51 -3.55 8.39 -5.41
C LEU A 51 -2.12 8.64 -5.90
N ILE A 52 -1.44 7.62 -6.46
CA ILE A 52 -0.12 7.80 -7.10
C ILE A 52 -0.20 8.80 -8.25
N ASP A 53 -1.24 8.70 -9.08
CA ASP A 53 -1.43 9.65 -10.19
C ASP A 53 -1.70 11.08 -9.69
N LEU A 54 -2.46 11.22 -8.59
CA LEU A 54 -2.77 12.52 -7.99
C LEU A 54 -1.52 13.21 -7.42
N ILE A 55 -0.68 12.48 -6.67
CA ILE A 55 0.55 13.04 -6.08
C ILE A 55 1.67 13.16 -7.12
N GLY A 56 1.58 12.42 -8.21
CA GLY A 56 2.56 12.35 -9.29
C GLY A 56 3.62 11.27 -9.08
N LEU A 57 3.90 10.50 -10.14
CA LEU A 57 4.89 9.41 -10.14
C LEU A 57 6.28 9.81 -9.61
N PRO A 58 6.85 10.99 -9.97
CA PRO A 58 8.15 11.40 -9.43
C PRO A 58 8.14 11.55 -7.91
N VAL A 59 7.05 12.10 -7.35
CA VAL A 59 6.89 12.28 -5.90
C VAL A 59 6.75 10.93 -5.22
N ALA A 60 5.89 10.03 -5.75
CA ALA A 60 5.73 8.69 -5.23
C ALA A 60 7.05 7.92 -5.20
N MET A 61 7.83 7.96 -6.28
CA MET A 61 9.16 7.34 -6.35
C MET A 61 10.14 7.92 -5.32
N HIS A 62 10.17 9.25 -5.18
CA HIS A 62 11.03 9.89 -4.20
C HIS A 62 10.70 9.46 -2.77
N VAL A 63 9.41 9.40 -2.43
CA VAL A 63 8.94 8.95 -1.11
C VAL A 63 9.35 7.50 -0.87
N LEU A 64 9.06 6.59 -1.81
CA LEU A 64 9.44 5.17 -1.69
C LEU A 64 10.95 4.99 -1.56
N ALA A 65 11.75 5.71 -2.35
CA ALA A 65 13.22 5.67 -2.27
C ALA A 65 13.74 6.18 -0.92
N SER A 66 13.16 7.25 -0.37
CA SER A 66 13.56 7.81 0.92
C SER A 66 13.29 6.84 2.09
N LEU A 67 12.33 5.93 1.92
CA LEU A 67 11.93 4.93 2.91
C LEU A 67 12.63 3.57 2.72
N ALA A 68 13.46 3.40 1.67
CA ALA A 68 14.24 2.19 1.44
C ALA A 68 15.16 1.83 2.63
N VAL A 69 15.52 2.80 3.46
CA VAL A 69 16.23 2.58 4.73
C VAL A 69 15.48 1.68 5.71
N LEU A 70 14.16 1.53 5.57
CA LEU A 70 13.34 0.62 6.36
C LEU A 70 13.53 -0.86 5.95
N GLY A 71 14.41 -1.12 4.98
CA GLY A 71 14.78 -2.47 4.56
C GLY A 71 13.71 -3.18 3.75
N SER A 72 13.67 -4.52 3.86
CA SER A 72 12.79 -5.38 3.06
C SER A 72 11.29 -5.09 3.20
N ARG A 73 10.90 -4.31 4.19
CA ARG A 73 9.49 -3.90 4.40
C ARG A 73 8.97 -2.98 3.30
N ILE A 74 9.84 -2.13 2.74
CA ILE A 74 9.50 -1.24 1.63
C ILE A 74 10.19 -1.79 0.37
N GLU A 75 9.72 -2.93 -0.09
CA GLU A 75 10.08 -3.41 -1.44
C GLU A 75 9.32 -2.55 -2.45
N SER A 76 10.03 -2.03 -3.46
CA SER A 76 9.40 -1.29 -4.54
C SER A 76 9.75 -1.90 -5.89
N ARG A 77 8.81 -1.83 -6.82
CA ARG A 77 9.03 -2.18 -8.23
C ARG A 77 9.58 -0.96 -8.97
N ASP A 78 10.75 -0.46 -8.56
CA ASP A 78 11.38 0.73 -9.13
C ASP A 78 11.49 0.66 -10.65
N ALA A 79 11.76 -0.51 -11.20
CA ALA A 79 11.85 -0.68 -12.65
C ALA A 79 10.50 -0.40 -13.34
N LEU A 80 9.36 -0.84 -12.77
CA LEU A 80 8.05 -0.52 -13.32
C LEU A 80 7.76 0.97 -13.25
N LEU A 81 8.01 1.60 -12.10
CA LEU A 81 7.78 3.05 -11.94
C LEU A 81 8.69 3.86 -12.85
N ARG A 82 9.96 3.46 -13.01
CA ARG A 82 10.89 4.11 -13.98
C ARG A 82 10.40 3.97 -15.41
N ASN A 83 9.86 2.82 -15.79
CA ASN A 83 9.31 2.62 -17.14
C ASN A 83 8.09 3.53 -17.39
N LEU A 84 7.25 3.75 -16.36
CA LEU A 84 6.12 4.69 -16.43
C LEU A 84 6.57 6.16 -16.45
N LEU A 85 7.80 6.46 -16.03
CA LEU A 85 8.41 7.78 -16.15
C LEU A 85 9.06 8.03 -17.52
N ALA A 86 8.97 7.12 -18.47
CA ALA A 86 9.62 7.07 -19.79
C ALA A 86 10.23 8.41 -20.25
N ASP A 87 11.51 8.41 -20.62
CA ASP A 87 12.26 9.54 -21.20
C ASP A 87 12.37 10.81 -20.34
N ASN A 88 12.12 10.76 -19.04
CA ASN A 88 12.21 11.86 -18.07
C ASN A 88 11.37 13.13 -18.40
N LYS A 89 10.44 13.06 -19.35
CA LYS A 89 9.70 14.25 -19.82
C LYS A 89 8.23 14.27 -19.45
N THR A 90 7.54 13.14 -19.52
CA THR A 90 6.11 13.11 -19.20
C THR A 90 5.74 11.79 -18.53
N PRO A 91 5.42 11.79 -17.22
CA PRO A 91 4.97 10.59 -16.53
C PRO A 91 3.72 10.01 -17.19
N VAL A 92 3.68 8.68 -17.30
CA VAL A 92 2.52 7.94 -17.80
C VAL A 92 1.65 7.55 -16.61
N PRO A 93 0.51 8.23 -16.37
CA PRO A 93 -0.37 7.90 -15.26
C PRO A 93 -1.07 6.57 -15.49
N PHE A 94 -1.49 5.90 -14.40
CA PHE A 94 -2.28 4.67 -14.46
C PHE A 94 -3.68 4.92 -15.02
N TRP A 95 -4.26 6.08 -14.69
CA TRP A 95 -5.59 6.49 -15.11
C TRP A 95 -5.54 7.73 -16.00
N LYS A 96 -6.42 7.78 -17.00
CA LYS A 96 -6.59 8.95 -17.86
C LYS A 96 -8.07 9.16 -18.12
N SER A 97 -8.60 10.32 -17.69
CA SER A 97 -10.02 10.68 -17.86
C SER A 97 -10.99 9.60 -17.31
N GLY A 98 -10.67 9.00 -16.16
CA GLY A 98 -11.50 8.01 -15.48
C GLY A 98 -11.47 6.59 -16.07
N VAL A 99 -10.60 6.34 -17.05
CA VAL A 99 -10.37 5.01 -17.62
C VAL A 99 -8.92 4.60 -17.47
N GLU A 100 -8.65 3.30 -17.48
CA GLU A 100 -7.28 2.77 -17.46
C GLU A 100 -6.50 3.29 -18.66
N ASN A 101 -5.34 3.89 -18.42
CA ASN A 101 -4.51 4.49 -19.46
C ASN A 101 -3.88 3.41 -20.33
N ARG A 102 -4.23 3.38 -21.62
CA ARG A 102 -3.70 2.41 -22.58
C ARG A 102 -2.16 2.38 -22.61
N GLN A 103 -1.53 3.55 -22.57
CA GLN A 103 -0.08 3.63 -22.56
C GLN A 103 0.53 3.00 -21.30
N ALA A 104 -0.10 3.17 -20.13
CA ALA A 104 0.34 2.49 -18.91
C ALA A 104 0.18 0.97 -19.02
N LEU A 105 -0.94 0.50 -19.58
CA LEU A 105 -1.15 -0.94 -19.81
C LEU A 105 -0.09 -1.55 -20.72
N ASP A 106 0.32 -0.84 -21.78
CA ASP A 106 1.38 -1.29 -22.69
C ASP A 106 2.74 -1.35 -21.95
N VAL A 107 3.08 -0.34 -21.16
CA VAL A 107 4.30 -0.32 -20.32
C VAL A 107 4.30 -1.47 -19.31
N ILE A 108 3.17 -1.71 -18.65
CA ILE A 108 3.00 -2.81 -17.68
C ILE A 108 3.17 -4.17 -18.38
N ALA A 109 2.61 -4.33 -19.57
CA ALA A 109 2.74 -5.57 -20.36
C ALA A 109 4.21 -5.82 -20.74
N ASP A 110 4.94 -4.79 -21.16
CA ASP A 110 6.37 -4.87 -21.47
C ASP A 110 7.20 -5.21 -20.23
N TYR A 111 6.92 -4.54 -19.11
CA TYR A 111 7.55 -4.85 -17.83
C TYR A 111 7.37 -6.32 -17.44
N ARG A 112 6.13 -6.84 -17.53
CA ARG A 112 5.82 -8.22 -17.18
C ARG A 112 6.50 -9.23 -18.10
N ARG A 113 6.72 -8.91 -19.38
CA ARG A 113 7.50 -9.74 -20.30
C ARG A 113 8.98 -9.81 -19.92
N ALA A 114 9.53 -8.67 -19.49
CA ALA A 114 10.92 -8.57 -19.06
C ALA A 114 11.16 -9.21 -17.68
N TYR A 115 10.18 -9.14 -16.79
CA TYR A 115 10.24 -9.65 -15.42
C TYR A 115 9.06 -10.61 -15.17
N PRO A 116 9.08 -11.81 -15.74
CA PRO A 116 8.00 -12.76 -15.52
C PRO A 116 7.96 -13.14 -14.04
N SER A 117 6.89 -12.75 -13.38
CA SER A 117 6.57 -13.23 -12.05
C SER A 117 5.66 -14.44 -12.18
N GLU A 118 5.73 -15.38 -11.24
CA GLU A 118 4.73 -16.43 -11.17
C GLU A 118 3.36 -15.76 -10.95
N ALA A 119 2.56 -15.71 -12.02
CA ALA A 119 1.18 -15.23 -11.93
C ALA A 119 0.39 -16.22 -11.07
N ARG A 120 0.12 -15.84 -9.83
CA ARG A 120 -0.74 -16.60 -8.92
C ARG A 120 -2.13 -15.96 -8.93
N PRO A 121 -3.20 -16.75 -9.03
CA PRO A 121 -4.54 -16.23 -8.83
C PRO A 121 -4.61 -15.61 -7.43
N VAL A 122 -4.94 -14.34 -7.36
CA VAL A 122 -5.09 -13.61 -6.08
C VAL A 122 -6.57 -13.34 -5.88
N SER A 123 -7.16 -13.85 -4.77
CA SER A 123 -8.53 -13.55 -4.39
C SER A 123 -8.66 -12.11 -3.88
N ASP A 124 -9.89 -11.58 -3.85
CA ASP A 124 -10.13 -10.22 -3.33
C ASP A 124 -9.79 -10.12 -1.85
N ASP A 125 -10.00 -11.20 -1.08
CA ASP A 125 -9.59 -11.27 0.32
C ASP A 125 -8.07 -11.16 0.48
N ILE A 126 -7.30 -11.86 -0.34
CA ILE A 126 -5.83 -11.73 -0.33
C ILE A 126 -5.38 -10.34 -0.79
N LEU A 127 -6.02 -9.75 -1.80
CA LEU A 127 -5.72 -8.38 -2.21
C LEU A 127 -5.96 -7.39 -1.06
N HIS A 128 -7.10 -7.53 -0.38
CA HIS A 128 -7.43 -6.73 0.78
C HIS A 128 -6.39 -6.88 1.91
N GLN A 129 -6.02 -8.12 2.25
CA GLN A 129 -5.00 -8.38 3.26
C GLN A 129 -3.64 -7.79 2.87
N ARG A 130 -3.22 -7.95 1.62
CA ARG A 130 -1.95 -7.43 1.11
C ARG A 130 -1.89 -5.90 1.14
N LEU A 131 -3.00 -5.22 0.90
CA LEU A 131 -3.05 -3.75 0.93
C LEU A 131 -3.06 -3.21 2.37
N PHE A 132 -3.84 -3.80 3.28
CA PHE A 132 -4.12 -3.17 4.57
C PHE A 132 -3.33 -3.73 5.76
N LEU A 133 -3.03 -5.03 5.81
CA LEU A 133 -2.30 -5.59 6.95
C LEU A 133 -0.86 -5.07 7.09
N PRO A 134 -0.10 -4.81 6.00
CA PRO A 134 1.20 -4.15 6.14
C PRO A 134 1.13 -2.73 6.71
N MET A 135 0.01 -2.02 6.49
CA MET A 135 -0.21 -0.71 7.13
C MET A 135 -0.35 -0.86 8.64
N VAL A 136 -1.10 -1.87 9.09
CA VAL A 136 -1.28 -2.16 10.53
C VAL A 136 0.07 -2.52 11.17
N ASP A 137 0.85 -3.39 10.55
CA ASP A 137 2.18 -3.79 11.03
C ASP A 137 3.10 -2.57 11.17
N GLU A 138 3.14 -1.69 10.17
CA GLU A 138 3.97 -0.49 10.20
C GLU A 138 3.47 0.54 11.23
N ALA A 139 2.16 0.63 11.43
CA ALA A 139 1.58 1.50 12.46
C ALA A 139 1.99 1.05 13.87
N VAL A 140 1.94 -0.24 14.14
CA VAL A 140 2.38 -0.81 15.43
C VAL A 140 3.88 -0.61 15.65
N ARG A 141 4.70 -0.71 14.58
CA ARG A 141 6.13 -0.35 14.64
C ARG A 141 6.33 1.13 14.98
N CYS A 142 5.53 2.03 14.41
CA CYS A 142 5.62 3.46 14.72
C CYS A 142 5.33 3.75 16.19
N LEU A 143 4.37 3.06 16.81
CA LEU A 143 4.11 3.13 18.25
C LEU A 143 5.29 2.59 19.05
N HIS A 144 5.79 1.42 18.70
CA HIS A 144 6.94 0.83 19.38
C HIS A 144 8.21 1.69 19.28
N ASP A 145 8.43 2.31 18.14
CA ASP A 145 9.58 3.19 17.88
C ASP A 145 9.42 4.58 18.53
N GLY A 146 8.29 4.85 19.20
CA GLY A 146 8.02 6.14 19.84
C GLY A 146 7.82 7.30 18.85
N ILE A 147 7.40 7.02 17.61
CA ILE A 147 7.04 8.06 16.63
C ILE A 147 5.74 8.77 17.05
N VAL A 148 4.84 8.00 17.67
CA VAL A 148 3.63 8.45 18.35
C VAL A 148 3.49 7.67 19.65
N GLU A 149 2.74 8.22 20.62
CA GLU A 149 2.60 7.63 21.94
C GLU A 149 1.33 6.76 22.06
N GLN A 150 0.29 7.10 21.31
CA GLN A 150 -1.03 6.50 21.45
C GLN A 150 -1.60 6.02 20.11
N ALA A 151 -2.32 4.91 20.13
CA ALA A 151 -2.94 4.34 18.92
C ALA A 151 -3.92 5.29 18.22
N TRP A 152 -4.66 6.11 18.98
CA TRP A 152 -5.59 7.08 18.41
C TRP A 152 -4.89 8.16 17.57
N GLU A 153 -3.62 8.48 17.85
CA GLU A 153 -2.84 9.44 17.04
C GLU A 153 -2.59 8.86 15.62
N VAL A 154 -2.35 7.55 15.52
CA VAL A 154 -2.27 6.85 14.22
C VAL A 154 -3.61 6.95 13.50
N ASP A 155 -4.70 6.58 14.18
CA ASP A 155 -6.04 6.57 13.61
C ASP A 155 -6.45 7.94 13.10
N PHE A 156 -6.20 8.97 13.91
CA PHE A 156 -6.45 10.38 13.56
C PHE A 156 -5.60 10.81 12.34
N ALA A 157 -4.29 10.59 12.41
CA ALA A 157 -3.38 11.02 11.37
C ALA A 157 -3.68 10.38 10.00
N LEU A 158 -4.05 9.10 9.96
CA LEU A 158 -4.39 8.42 8.71
C LEU A 158 -5.77 8.80 8.19
N THR A 159 -6.73 9.01 9.07
CA THR A 159 -8.08 9.47 8.67
C THR A 159 -8.01 10.83 7.98
N TYR A 160 -7.28 11.78 8.54
CA TYR A 160 -7.17 13.13 7.98
C TYR A 160 -6.04 13.29 6.95
N GLY A 161 -4.99 12.46 7.04
CA GLY A 161 -3.81 12.59 6.17
C GLY A 161 -3.91 11.83 4.84
N ILE A 162 -4.59 10.68 4.82
CA ILE A 162 -4.69 9.83 3.63
C ILE A 162 -6.12 9.32 3.34
N GLY A 163 -7.11 9.82 4.06
CA GLY A 163 -8.50 9.45 3.86
C GLY A 163 -8.83 7.99 4.25
N PHE A 164 -8.19 7.47 5.30
CA PHE A 164 -8.63 6.21 5.88
C PHE A 164 -10.06 6.36 6.41
N PRO A 165 -10.97 5.38 6.14
CA PRO A 165 -12.40 5.58 6.39
C PRO A 165 -12.71 5.83 7.88
N ALA A 166 -13.19 7.04 8.19
CA ALA A 166 -13.52 7.48 9.55
C ALA A 166 -14.61 6.62 10.20
N PHE A 167 -15.55 6.09 9.42
CA PHE A 167 -16.62 5.21 9.94
C PHE A 167 -16.11 3.86 10.48
N ARG A 168 -14.84 3.50 10.18
CA ARG A 168 -14.16 2.33 10.76
C ARG A 168 -13.40 2.68 12.05
N GLY A 169 -13.39 3.94 12.47
CA GLY A 169 -12.70 4.42 13.67
C GLY A 169 -11.19 4.66 13.50
N GLY A 170 -10.64 4.42 12.31
CA GLY A 170 -9.22 4.47 12.01
C GLY A 170 -8.58 3.10 11.80
N LEU A 171 -7.30 3.08 11.42
CA LEU A 171 -6.59 1.85 11.00
C LEU A 171 -6.45 0.83 12.14
N LEU A 172 -5.96 1.26 13.31
CA LEU A 172 -5.70 0.38 14.44
C LEU A 172 -7.01 0.00 15.15
N THR A 173 -7.96 0.92 15.22
CA THR A 173 -9.30 0.64 15.74
C THR A 173 -10.01 -0.39 14.86
N TRP A 174 -10.01 -0.22 13.54
CA TRP A 174 -10.55 -1.21 12.61
C TRP A 174 -9.88 -2.57 12.76
N ALA A 175 -8.55 -2.61 12.84
CA ALA A 175 -7.79 -3.86 12.95
C ALA A 175 -8.22 -4.63 14.21
N ARG A 176 -8.29 -3.96 15.37
CA ARG A 176 -8.68 -4.58 16.65
C ARG A 176 -10.15 -5.03 16.70
N GLN A 177 -11.04 -4.36 15.96
CA GLN A 177 -12.44 -4.74 15.88
C GLN A 177 -12.69 -5.96 14.98
N THR A 178 -11.79 -6.22 14.03
CA THR A 178 -11.96 -7.27 13.03
C THR A 178 -11.14 -8.53 13.29
N MET A 179 -10.00 -8.41 13.96
CA MET A 179 -9.04 -9.51 14.19
C MET A 179 -8.30 -9.32 15.51
N THR A 180 -7.88 -10.44 16.11
CA THR A 180 -6.93 -10.36 17.24
C THR A 180 -5.51 -10.07 16.72
N PRO A 181 -4.60 -9.53 17.57
CA PRO A 181 -3.19 -9.33 17.21
C PRO A 181 -2.52 -10.60 16.66
N GLU A 182 -2.80 -11.75 17.27
CA GLU A 182 -2.25 -13.05 16.83
C GLU A 182 -2.78 -13.45 15.45
N GLN A 183 -4.06 -13.17 15.17
CA GLN A 183 -4.65 -13.43 13.85
C GLN A 183 -4.01 -12.55 12.77
N ILE A 184 -3.75 -11.26 13.07
CA ILE A 184 -3.08 -10.35 12.14
C ILE A 184 -1.65 -10.83 11.87
N ALA A 185 -0.90 -11.16 12.93
CA ALA A 185 0.46 -11.69 12.80
C ALA A 185 0.50 -12.99 11.98
N GLY A 186 -0.44 -13.92 12.24
CA GLY A 186 -0.56 -15.18 11.50
C GLY A 186 -0.83 -14.96 10.00
N LYS A 187 -1.75 -14.05 9.66
CA LYS A 187 -2.03 -13.70 8.25
C LYS A 187 -0.82 -13.05 7.56
N LEU A 188 -0.12 -12.16 8.23
CA LEU A 188 1.12 -11.56 7.71
C LEU A 188 2.21 -12.62 7.51
N ASP A 189 2.34 -13.58 8.41
CA ASP A 189 3.28 -14.69 8.29
C ASP A 189 2.95 -15.61 7.10
N GLU A 190 1.66 -15.87 6.85
CA GLU A 190 1.20 -16.57 5.65
C GLU A 190 1.53 -15.79 4.37
N LEU A 191 1.27 -14.47 4.36
CA LEU A 191 1.64 -13.60 3.24
C LEU A 191 3.16 -13.56 3.04
N SER A 192 3.94 -13.55 4.13
CA SER A 192 5.41 -13.55 4.06
C SER A 192 5.93 -14.82 3.39
N ARG A 193 5.37 -15.98 3.73
CA ARG A 193 5.73 -17.27 3.08
C ARG A 193 5.35 -17.31 1.60
N MET A 194 4.23 -16.70 1.22
CA MET A 194 3.74 -16.72 -0.17
C MET A 194 4.36 -15.63 -1.05
N TYR A 195 4.54 -14.43 -0.51
CA TYR A 195 4.84 -13.23 -1.31
C TYR A 195 6.14 -12.52 -0.90
N GLY A 196 6.85 -13.01 0.12
CA GLY A 196 8.17 -12.53 0.49
C GLY A 196 8.22 -11.70 1.79
N LYS A 197 9.46 -11.44 2.23
CA LYS A 197 9.79 -10.87 3.54
C LYS A 197 9.19 -9.50 3.84
N ARG A 198 8.68 -8.78 2.84
CA ARG A 198 8.00 -7.50 3.06
C ARG A 198 6.76 -7.60 3.94
N PHE A 199 6.20 -8.82 4.07
CA PHE A 199 5.07 -9.12 4.96
C PHE A 199 5.50 -9.71 6.31
N GLU A 200 6.80 -9.84 6.58
CA GLU A 200 7.28 -10.39 7.86
C GLU A 200 6.74 -9.56 9.02
N PRO A 201 5.91 -10.16 9.91
CA PRO A 201 5.26 -9.43 10.97
C PRO A 201 6.27 -8.89 11.99
N PHE A 202 5.97 -7.73 12.55
CA PHE A 202 6.71 -7.21 13.69
C PHE A 202 6.57 -8.15 14.89
N PRO A 203 7.66 -8.54 15.57
CA PRO A 203 7.57 -9.45 16.71
C PRO A 203 6.65 -8.96 17.84
N GLY A 204 6.55 -7.63 18.01
CA GLY A 204 5.67 -7.02 19.01
C GLY A 204 4.19 -6.96 18.60
N LEU A 205 3.84 -7.28 17.34
CA LEU A 205 2.48 -7.20 16.85
C LEU A 205 1.52 -8.15 17.61
N SER A 206 1.96 -9.37 17.86
CA SER A 206 1.17 -10.40 18.55
C SER A 206 0.99 -10.18 20.05
N HIS A 207 1.77 -9.31 20.67
CA HIS A 207 1.67 -9.09 22.13
C HIS A 207 0.47 -8.21 22.52
N GLY A 208 -0.16 -7.54 21.56
CA GLY A 208 -1.24 -6.59 21.84
C GLY A 208 -0.77 -5.34 22.59
N GLY A 209 -1.72 -4.55 23.11
CA GLY A 209 -1.38 -3.34 23.88
C GLY A 209 -1.16 -2.08 23.04
N TRP A 210 -1.32 -2.19 21.74
CA TRP A 210 -1.29 -1.07 20.78
C TRP A 210 -2.69 -0.62 20.38
#